data_1585ea5a11da498d5e39bb7fe164b86d
#
_entry.id   1585ea5a11da498d5e39bb7fe164b86d
#
_cell.length_a   1.000
_cell.length_b   1.000
_cell.length_c   1.000
_cell.angle_alpha   90.00
_cell.angle_beta   90.00
_cell.angle_gamma   90.00
#
_symmetry.space_group_name_H-M   'P 1'
#
loop_
_entity.id
_entity.type
_entity.pdbx_description
1 polymer ?
#
loop_
_entity_poly.entity_id
_entity_poly.type
_entity_poly.pdbx_seq_one_letter_code
_entity_poly.pdbx_strand_id
1 'polypeptide(L)'
;MNFTNNQVECVNSSTLSCSGASPTPADVPLYMTVAAVISVTVCGNLLVIVSICHFKQLHTPTNFLLLSLAVADFLVGVAVMPFHFALLLNPNWCFGAIYCTICNVASFHLTCVSIYNVAFIAVDRYFALSNPFLYCTKMTANLTLRILSILWLCTFIYNVVLLYSNGNISDMTENVKCAECIITINKIWTIFDFIIVFIVPCMTIIIMYLKVFAIARRHANKINCARQQHSKGTKLKNFSMASERKAAKTLGILVAVFLLCLIPFYISAFLIVYIRKPSAYLVVLNTTTLIYLNSTINPIIYALFYPWFQKSIKLILTLRICTSQSSLMNVLVKET
;
A
#
# COMPACT_ATOMS: atom_id res chain seq x y z
N MET A 1 -19.85 7.48 -40.79
CA MET A 1 -18.99 8.55 -40.28
C MET A 1 -17.61 7.90 -40.05
N ASN A 2 -16.68 8.23 -40.93
CA ASN A 2 -15.33 7.66 -40.95
C ASN A 2 -14.54 8.21 -39.76
N PHE A 3 -14.23 7.36 -38.79
CA PHE A 3 -13.18 7.67 -37.82
C PHE A 3 -11.85 7.38 -38.50
N THR A 4 -11.26 8.44 -39.05
CA THR A 4 -9.90 8.46 -39.55
C THR A 4 -8.96 8.10 -38.41
N ASN A 5 -8.11 7.11 -38.67
CA ASN A 5 -6.93 6.75 -37.95
C ASN A 5 -6.08 8.00 -37.64
N ASN A 6 -6.14 8.51 -36.42
CA ASN A 6 -5.05 9.29 -35.87
C ASN A 6 -3.98 8.30 -35.38
N GLN A 7 -3.36 7.58 -36.31
CA GLN A 7 -1.98 7.15 -36.14
C GLN A 7 -1.18 8.45 -36.08
N VAL A 8 -0.64 8.76 -34.92
CA VAL A 8 0.43 9.75 -34.80
C VAL A 8 1.57 9.20 -35.63
N GLU A 9 1.73 9.69 -36.87
CA GLU A 9 2.89 9.43 -37.69
C GLU A 9 4.10 9.92 -36.91
N CYS A 10 4.94 8.99 -36.48
CA CYS A 10 6.28 9.28 -36.01
C CYS A 10 7.06 9.81 -37.21
N VAL A 11 6.98 11.10 -37.45
CA VAL A 11 7.76 11.77 -38.49
C VAL A 11 9.23 11.59 -38.13
N ASN A 12 9.99 11.01 -39.07
CA ASN A 12 11.43 10.86 -39.04
C ASN A 12 12.08 12.25 -38.98
N SER A 13 12.10 12.90 -37.83
CA SER A 13 12.88 14.10 -37.63
C SER A 13 13.72 13.96 -36.39
N SER A 14 15.00 14.26 -36.54
CA SER A 14 16.06 14.20 -35.54
C SER A 14 15.92 15.20 -34.37
N THR A 15 14.76 15.83 -34.23
CA THR A 15 14.41 16.72 -33.14
C THR A 15 13.02 16.36 -32.62
N LEU A 16 12.94 15.29 -31.85
CA LEU A 16 11.73 14.98 -31.07
C LEU A 16 11.66 15.98 -29.90
N SER A 17 11.03 17.13 -30.11
CA SER A 17 10.61 17.95 -28.99
C SER A 17 9.44 17.23 -28.31
N CYS A 18 9.66 16.73 -27.10
CA CYS A 18 8.58 16.42 -26.17
C CYS A 18 7.86 17.73 -25.84
N SER A 19 7.11 18.26 -26.78
CA SER A 19 6.33 19.47 -26.63
C SER A 19 5.07 19.14 -25.84
N GLY A 20 5.25 18.89 -24.55
CA GLY A 20 4.15 19.03 -23.61
C GLY A 20 3.70 20.48 -23.60
N ALA A 21 2.39 20.73 -23.54
CA ALA A 21 1.88 22.07 -23.31
C ALA A 21 2.57 22.65 -22.07
N SER A 22 3.13 23.84 -22.16
CA SER A 22 3.73 24.51 -21.01
C SER A 22 2.67 24.65 -19.91
N PRO A 23 2.99 24.34 -18.63
CA PRO A 23 2.04 24.48 -17.53
C PRO A 23 1.43 25.87 -17.52
N THR A 24 0.11 25.92 -17.50
CA THR A 24 -0.61 27.19 -17.34
C THR A 24 -0.67 27.58 -15.85
N PRO A 25 -0.86 28.85 -15.49
CA PRO A 25 -1.08 29.23 -14.09
C PRO A 25 -2.25 28.50 -13.41
N ALA A 26 -3.22 28.03 -14.19
CA ALA A 26 -4.35 27.25 -13.70
C ALA A 26 -3.94 25.82 -13.25
N ASP A 27 -2.84 25.30 -13.75
CA ASP A 27 -2.35 23.95 -13.40
C ASP A 27 -1.52 23.94 -12.13
N VAL A 28 -1.03 25.11 -11.66
CA VAL A 28 -0.16 25.22 -10.47
C VAL A 28 -0.77 24.58 -9.22
N PRO A 29 -2.05 24.78 -8.85
CA PRO A 29 -2.65 24.12 -7.69
C PRO A 29 -2.63 22.58 -7.79
N LEU A 30 -2.79 22.06 -9.00
CA LEU A 30 -2.77 20.60 -9.24
C LEU A 30 -1.35 20.05 -9.03
N TYR A 31 -0.32 20.69 -9.59
CA TYR A 31 1.08 20.30 -9.37
C TYR A 31 1.48 20.38 -7.90
N MET A 32 1.04 21.42 -7.18
CA MET A 32 1.28 21.56 -5.74
C MET A 32 0.61 20.44 -4.95
N THR A 33 -0.61 20.07 -5.31
CA THR A 33 -1.34 18.97 -4.66
C THR A 33 -0.61 17.64 -4.88
N VAL A 34 -0.18 17.35 -6.10
CA VAL A 34 0.60 16.15 -6.43
C VAL A 34 1.90 16.10 -5.64
N ALA A 35 2.66 17.20 -5.61
CA ALA A 35 3.90 17.31 -4.84
C ALA A 35 3.67 17.08 -3.34
N ALA A 36 2.59 17.64 -2.78
CA ALA A 36 2.22 17.45 -1.38
C ALA A 36 1.88 15.97 -1.09
N VAL A 37 1.10 15.31 -1.95
CA VAL A 37 0.74 13.89 -1.81
C VAL A 37 1.98 13.00 -1.84
N ILE A 38 2.87 13.21 -2.81
CA ILE A 38 4.13 12.45 -2.91
C ILE A 38 4.99 12.69 -1.65
N SER A 39 5.12 13.94 -1.22
CA SER A 39 5.93 14.30 -0.04
C SER A 39 5.38 13.63 1.23
N VAL A 40 4.07 13.65 1.44
CA VAL A 40 3.42 12.98 2.58
C VAL A 40 3.64 11.47 2.52
N THR A 41 3.54 10.87 1.32
CA THR A 41 3.77 9.43 1.14
C THR A 41 5.21 9.06 1.48
N VAL A 42 6.19 9.77 0.92
CA VAL A 42 7.61 9.49 1.12
C VAL A 42 8.02 9.76 2.57
N CYS A 43 7.77 10.95 3.08
CA CYS A 43 8.19 11.33 4.43
C CYS A 43 7.44 10.53 5.51
N GLY A 44 6.14 10.33 5.33
CA GLY A 44 5.32 9.60 6.30
C GLY A 44 5.75 8.13 6.44
N ASN A 45 5.95 7.44 5.34
CA ASN A 45 6.40 6.05 5.37
C ASN A 45 7.86 5.93 5.82
N LEU A 46 8.73 6.87 5.45
CA LEU A 46 10.10 6.91 5.96
C LEU A 46 10.13 7.06 7.50
N LEU A 47 9.26 7.89 8.07
CA LEU A 47 9.13 8.01 9.53
C LEU A 47 8.70 6.69 10.18
N VAL A 48 7.80 5.93 9.56
CA VAL A 48 7.40 4.58 10.05
C VAL A 48 8.61 3.63 9.99
N ILE A 49 9.32 3.60 8.87
CA ILE A 49 10.51 2.75 8.67
C ILE A 49 11.57 3.06 9.74
N VAL A 50 11.95 4.33 9.88
CA VAL A 50 12.95 4.77 10.87
C VAL A 50 12.50 4.42 12.29
N SER A 51 11.22 4.64 12.63
CA SER A 51 10.68 4.31 13.96
C SER A 51 10.82 2.83 14.28
N ILE A 52 10.37 1.95 13.38
CA ILE A 52 10.40 0.50 13.64
C ILE A 52 11.83 -0.01 13.63
N CYS A 53 12.69 0.45 12.73
CA CYS A 53 14.09 0.01 12.66
C CYS A 53 14.90 0.47 13.87
N HIS A 54 14.67 1.68 14.38
CA HIS A 54 15.46 2.26 15.46
C HIS A 54 15.08 1.74 16.84
N PHE A 55 13.77 1.71 17.18
CA PHE A 55 13.32 1.36 18.52
C PHE A 55 13.18 -0.15 18.70
N LYS A 56 14.08 -0.78 19.47
CA LYS A 56 14.08 -2.24 19.71
C LYS A 56 12.76 -2.78 20.25
N GLN A 57 12.02 -1.98 21.02
CA GLN A 57 10.70 -2.36 21.55
C GLN A 57 9.65 -2.56 20.46
N LEU A 58 9.86 -2.01 19.27
CA LEU A 58 8.96 -2.16 18.12
C LEU A 58 9.31 -3.39 17.26
N HIS A 59 10.34 -4.16 17.59
CA HIS A 59 10.73 -5.37 16.84
C HIS A 59 9.79 -6.55 17.15
N THR A 60 8.53 -6.40 16.83
CA THR A 60 7.50 -7.45 16.97
C THR A 60 7.07 -7.99 15.61
N PRO A 61 6.54 -9.23 15.53
CA PRO A 61 6.06 -9.81 14.28
C PRO A 61 5.11 -8.88 13.51
N THR A 62 4.12 -8.30 14.20
CA THR A 62 3.18 -7.35 13.59
C THR A 62 3.86 -6.11 13.03
N ASN A 63 4.82 -5.54 13.78
CA ASN A 63 5.49 -4.33 13.32
C ASN A 63 6.41 -4.60 12.14
N PHE A 64 6.95 -5.81 11.98
CA PHE A 64 7.67 -6.19 10.76
C PHE A 64 6.74 -6.29 9.54
N LEU A 65 5.48 -6.70 9.70
CA LEU A 65 4.49 -6.61 8.62
C LEU A 65 4.18 -5.14 8.26
N LEU A 66 4.04 -4.28 9.28
CA LEU A 66 3.86 -2.83 9.06
C LEU A 66 5.10 -2.20 8.42
N LEU A 67 6.31 -2.62 8.79
CA LEU A 67 7.55 -2.19 8.18
C LEU A 67 7.59 -2.56 6.69
N SER A 68 7.27 -3.81 6.34
CA SER A 68 7.21 -4.26 4.96
C SER A 68 6.19 -3.46 4.13
N LEU A 69 5.02 -3.16 4.70
CA LEU A 69 4.03 -2.29 4.07
C LEU A 69 4.56 -0.87 3.87
N ALA A 70 5.19 -0.29 4.89
CA ALA A 70 5.75 1.05 4.81
C ALA A 70 6.91 1.15 3.80
N VAL A 71 7.74 0.09 3.65
CA VAL A 71 8.78 0.03 2.61
C VAL A 71 8.16 -0.01 1.22
N ALA A 72 7.13 -0.84 0.99
CA ALA A 72 6.42 -0.87 -0.28
C ALA A 72 5.80 0.50 -0.61
N ASP A 73 5.11 1.12 0.35
CA ASP A 73 4.47 2.43 0.18
C ASP A 73 5.48 3.57 -0.04
N PHE A 74 6.63 3.53 0.63
CA PHE A 74 7.75 4.46 0.38
C PHE A 74 8.26 4.34 -1.05
N LEU A 75 8.48 3.11 -1.53
CA LEU A 75 8.94 2.87 -2.90
C LEU A 75 7.88 3.26 -3.93
N VAL A 76 6.59 3.09 -3.65
CA VAL A 76 5.50 3.63 -4.47
C VAL A 76 5.61 5.15 -4.56
N GLY A 77 5.83 5.83 -3.44
CA GLY A 77 5.98 7.29 -3.39
C GLY A 77 7.17 7.82 -4.16
N VAL A 78 8.31 7.11 -4.13
CA VAL A 78 9.56 7.57 -4.77
C VAL A 78 9.62 7.15 -6.25
N ALA A 79 9.22 5.91 -6.57
CA ALA A 79 9.46 5.33 -7.88
C ALA A 79 8.23 5.30 -8.78
N VAL A 80 7.02 5.20 -8.25
CA VAL A 80 5.80 4.99 -9.04
C VAL A 80 4.95 6.24 -9.17
N MET A 81 4.66 6.91 -8.06
CA MET A 81 3.79 8.11 -8.07
C MET A 81 4.27 9.23 -9.00
N PRO A 82 5.58 9.60 -9.04
CA PRO A 82 6.04 10.66 -9.92
C PRO A 82 5.69 10.39 -11.39
N PHE A 83 5.79 9.13 -11.82
CA PHE A 83 5.46 8.71 -13.18
C PHE A 83 3.98 8.68 -13.46
N HIS A 84 3.24 8.07 -12.56
CA HIS A 84 1.79 8.00 -12.69
C HIS A 84 1.18 9.39 -12.84
N PHE A 85 1.60 10.34 -12.00
CA PHE A 85 1.12 11.70 -12.09
C PHE A 85 1.67 12.45 -13.30
N ALA A 86 2.89 12.16 -13.73
CA ALA A 86 3.42 12.72 -14.97
C ALA A 86 2.59 12.28 -16.18
N LEU A 87 2.20 11.00 -16.26
CA LEU A 87 1.30 10.48 -17.30
C LEU A 87 -0.11 11.05 -17.20
N LEU A 88 -0.62 11.24 -15.98
CA LEU A 88 -1.95 11.79 -15.76
C LEU A 88 -2.05 13.26 -16.20
N LEU A 89 -0.98 14.03 -15.96
CA LEU A 89 -0.91 15.46 -16.27
C LEU A 89 -0.48 15.72 -17.72
N ASN A 90 0.36 14.84 -18.29
CA ASN A 90 0.84 14.94 -19.65
C ASN A 90 0.92 13.53 -20.26
N PRO A 91 -0.07 13.12 -21.09
CA PRO A 91 -0.11 11.78 -21.68
C PRO A 91 1.05 11.45 -22.63
N ASN A 92 1.81 12.46 -23.07
CA ASN A 92 2.93 12.25 -23.97
C ASN A 92 4.13 11.67 -23.21
N TRP A 93 4.38 10.35 -23.36
CA TRP A 93 5.49 9.68 -22.70
C TRP A 93 6.83 10.00 -23.38
N CYS A 94 7.76 10.62 -22.66
CA CYS A 94 9.06 11.05 -23.16
C CYS A 94 10.27 10.33 -22.54
N PHE A 95 10.03 9.38 -21.62
CA PHE A 95 11.10 8.75 -20.84
C PHE A 95 11.62 7.42 -21.44
N GLY A 96 11.08 6.98 -22.58
CA GLY A 96 11.52 5.78 -23.28
C GLY A 96 10.95 4.46 -22.73
N ALA A 97 11.14 3.37 -23.49
CA ALA A 97 10.57 2.06 -23.23
C ALA A 97 11.14 1.39 -21.96
N ILE A 98 12.45 1.49 -21.73
CA ILE A 98 13.12 0.87 -20.55
C ILE A 98 12.52 1.41 -19.28
N TYR A 99 12.36 2.72 -19.20
CA TYR A 99 11.84 3.38 -18.03
C TYR A 99 10.36 3.07 -17.78
N CYS A 100 9.55 3.02 -18.86
CA CYS A 100 8.18 2.54 -18.81
C CYS A 100 8.10 1.12 -18.23
N THR A 101 8.94 0.21 -18.72
CA THR A 101 8.99 -1.18 -18.23
C THR A 101 9.34 -1.25 -16.73
N ILE A 102 10.37 -0.52 -16.29
CA ILE A 102 10.78 -0.49 -14.88
C ILE A 102 9.65 0.04 -14.00
N CYS A 103 8.99 1.14 -14.40
CA CYS A 103 7.89 1.72 -13.64
C CYS A 103 6.68 0.78 -13.57
N ASN A 104 6.38 0.08 -14.66
CA ASN A 104 5.29 -0.88 -14.70
C ASN A 104 5.58 -2.09 -13.80
N VAL A 105 6.77 -2.69 -13.90
CA VAL A 105 7.18 -3.78 -13.01
C VAL A 105 7.11 -3.35 -11.54
N ALA A 106 7.63 -2.17 -11.22
CA ALA A 106 7.59 -1.62 -9.87
C ALA A 106 6.15 -1.40 -9.39
N SER A 107 5.29 -0.81 -10.22
CA SER A 107 3.89 -0.54 -9.92
C SER A 107 3.12 -1.82 -9.58
N PHE A 108 3.17 -2.83 -10.45
CA PHE A 108 2.47 -4.10 -10.24
C PHE A 108 3.03 -4.85 -9.03
N HIS A 109 4.36 -4.95 -8.92
CA HIS A 109 5.00 -5.64 -7.81
C HIS A 109 4.69 -5.00 -6.46
N LEU A 110 4.89 -3.68 -6.30
CA LEU A 110 4.68 -3.00 -5.03
C LEU A 110 3.20 -2.98 -4.62
N THR A 111 2.28 -2.84 -5.59
CA THR A 111 0.85 -2.96 -5.33
C THR A 111 0.50 -4.37 -4.81
N CYS A 112 1.01 -5.42 -5.46
CA CYS A 112 0.80 -6.79 -5.04
C CYS A 112 1.37 -7.04 -3.63
N VAL A 113 2.59 -6.59 -3.34
CA VAL A 113 3.21 -6.66 -2.00
C VAL A 113 2.34 -5.95 -0.96
N SER A 114 1.84 -4.75 -1.23
CA SER A 114 1.00 -3.99 -0.30
C SER A 114 -0.31 -4.73 0.02
N ILE A 115 -0.97 -5.30 -1.00
CA ILE A 115 -2.21 -6.08 -0.83
C ILE A 115 -1.99 -7.29 0.08
N TYR A 116 -0.95 -8.08 -0.19
CA TYR A 116 -0.64 -9.26 0.62
C TYR A 116 -0.14 -8.91 2.02
N ASN A 117 0.58 -7.80 2.21
CA ASN A 117 0.94 -7.31 3.55
C ASN A 117 -0.31 -7.04 4.39
N VAL A 118 -1.33 -6.36 3.85
CA VAL A 118 -2.59 -6.09 4.56
C VAL A 118 -3.33 -7.39 4.88
N ALA A 119 -3.32 -8.36 3.96
CA ALA A 119 -3.89 -9.69 4.22
C ALA A 119 -3.15 -10.43 5.35
N PHE A 120 -1.82 -10.42 5.37
CA PHE A 120 -1.02 -11.02 6.45
C PHE A 120 -1.21 -10.30 7.78
N ILE A 121 -1.35 -8.97 7.80
CA ILE A 121 -1.70 -8.21 9.00
C ILE A 121 -3.06 -8.66 9.54
N ALA A 122 -4.05 -8.89 8.69
CA ALA A 122 -5.37 -9.39 9.09
C ALA A 122 -5.28 -10.79 9.73
N VAL A 123 -4.51 -11.68 9.12
CA VAL A 123 -4.25 -13.05 9.62
C VAL A 123 -3.49 -12.99 10.95
N ASP A 124 -2.45 -12.19 11.05
CA ASP A 124 -1.65 -11.98 12.27
C ASP A 124 -2.52 -11.52 13.43
N ARG A 125 -3.39 -10.53 13.19
CA ARG A 125 -4.32 -10.04 14.22
C ARG A 125 -5.33 -11.10 14.67
N TYR A 126 -5.84 -11.88 13.73
CA TYR A 126 -6.73 -12.98 14.06
C TYR A 126 -6.04 -14.01 14.97
N PHE A 127 -4.85 -14.46 14.67
CA PHE A 127 -4.13 -15.42 15.50
C PHE A 127 -3.73 -14.85 16.86
N ALA A 128 -3.30 -13.60 16.91
CA ALA A 128 -2.96 -12.93 18.17
C ALA A 128 -4.16 -12.83 19.14
N LEU A 129 -5.39 -12.64 18.62
CA LEU A 129 -6.58 -12.56 19.44
C LEU A 129 -7.22 -13.92 19.75
N SER A 130 -7.18 -14.88 18.79
CA SER A 130 -7.83 -16.19 18.96
C SER A 130 -7.08 -17.12 19.89
N ASN A 131 -5.74 -17.14 19.80
CA ASN A 131 -4.86 -18.03 20.56
C ASN A 131 -3.57 -17.33 21.01
N PRO A 132 -3.63 -16.42 22.00
CA PRO A 132 -2.48 -15.58 22.37
C PRO A 132 -1.28 -16.40 22.85
N PHE A 133 -1.48 -17.50 23.56
CA PHE A 133 -0.38 -18.37 24.03
C PHE A 133 0.35 -19.04 22.86
N LEU A 134 -0.40 -19.59 21.91
CA LEU A 134 0.18 -20.22 20.71
C LEU A 134 0.86 -19.16 19.82
N TYR A 135 0.27 -17.98 19.74
CA TYR A 135 0.85 -16.87 18.98
C TYR A 135 2.20 -16.46 19.55
N CYS A 136 2.33 -16.23 20.87
CA CYS A 136 3.60 -15.85 21.50
C CYS A 136 4.69 -16.91 21.35
N THR A 137 4.34 -18.20 21.24
CA THR A 137 5.32 -19.28 21.11
C THR A 137 5.74 -19.57 19.65
N LYS A 138 4.84 -19.38 18.70
CA LYS A 138 5.05 -19.76 17.28
C LYS A 138 5.42 -18.57 16.40
N MET A 139 4.80 -17.40 16.63
CA MET A 139 5.06 -16.22 15.81
C MET A 139 6.30 -15.48 16.32
N THR A 140 7.42 -15.72 15.65
CA THR A 140 8.68 -15.06 15.95
C THR A 140 9.03 -14.01 14.89
N ALA A 141 9.85 -13.02 15.25
CA ALA A 141 10.37 -12.02 14.32
C ALA A 141 11.06 -12.67 13.10
N ASN A 142 11.88 -13.69 13.35
CA ASN A 142 12.60 -14.40 12.29
C ASN A 142 11.66 -15.14 11.32
N LEU A 143 10.59 -15.75 11.84
CA LEU A 143 9.59 -16.40 11.00
C LEU A 143 8.88 -15.37 10.11
N THR A 144 8.48 -14.25 10.70
CA THR A 144 7.82 -13.17 9.96
C THR A 144 8.73 -12.62 8.86
N LEU A 145 10.02 -12.38 9.15
CA LEU A 145 10.96 -11.90 8.15
C LEU A 145 11.15 -12.92 7.00
N ARG A 146 11.21 -14.21 7.29
CA ARG A 146 11.26 -15.25 6.23
C ARG A 146 10.01 -15.25 5.36
N ILE A 147 8.82 -15.16 5.97
CA ILE A 147 7.55 -15.08 5.23
C ILE A 147 7.54 -13.84 4.33
N LEU A 148 7.97 -12.69 4.83
CA LEU A 148 8.07 -11.45 4.06
C LEU A 148 9.07 -11.58 2.90
N SER A 149 10.25 -12.16 3.12
CA SER A 149 11.23 -12.37 2.05
C SER A 149 10.67 -13.26 0.93
N ILE A 150 9.95 -14.33 1.29
CA ILE A 150 9.27 -15.20 0.31
C ILE A 150 8.17 -14.42 -0.41
N LEU A 151 7.37 -13.63 0.29
CA LEU A 151 6.33 -12.80 -0.30
C LEU A 151 6.91 -11.86 -1.38
N TRP A 152 7.95 -11.08 -1.04
CA TRP A 152 8.57 -10.14 -1.97
C TRP A 152 9.12 -10.85 -3.20
N LEU A 153 9.79 -11.99 -3.02
CA LEU A 153 10.34 -12.77 -4.12
C LEU A 153 9.25 -13.37 -5.01
N CYS A 154 8.26 -14.02 -4.41
CA CYS A 154 7.18 -14.66 -5.17
C CYS A 154 6.34 -13.65 -5.95
N THR A 155 6.00 -12.50 -5.35
CA THR A 155 5.27 -11.43 -6.03
C THR A 155 6.09 -10.80 -7.13
N PHE A 156 7.41 -10.64 -6.96
CA PHE A 156 8.29 -10.14 -8.00
C PHE A 156 8.31 -11.08 -9.22
N ILE A 157 8.57 -12.37 -8.98
CA ILE A 157 8.58 -13.39 -10.05
C ILE A 157 7.22 -13.42 -10.77
N TYR A 158 6.12 -13.43 -10.01
CA TYR A 158 4.77 -13.42 -10.58
C TYR A 158 4.55 -12.24 -11.54
N ASN A 159 4.89 -11.02 -11.10
CA ASN A 159 4.66 -9.82 -11.90
C ASN A 159 5.60 -9.73 -13.12
N VAL A 160 6.85 -10.20 -13.01
CA VAL A 160 7.75 -10.29 -14.17
C VAL A 160 7.20 -11.27 -15.19
N VAL A 161 6.73 -12.46 -14.76
CA VAL A 161 6.11 -13.46 -15.65
C VAL A 161 4.85 -12.92 -16.28
N LEU A 162 3.98 -12.25 -15.50
CA LEU A 162 2.76 -11.61 -16.00
C LEU A 162 3.07 -10.62 -17.14
N LEU A 163 3.99 -9.68 -16.91
CA LEU A 163 4.32 -8.63 -17.87
C LEU A 163 5.07 -9.19 -19.09
N TYR A 164 5.99 -10.13 -18.88
CA TYR A 164 6.71 -10.80 -19.96
C TYR A 164 5.76 -11.59 -20.87
N SER A 165 4.87 -12.39 -20.30
CA SER A 165 3.92 -13.22 -21.06
C SER A 165 2.89 -12.41 -21.86
N ASN A 166 2.72 -11.13 -21.53
CA ASN A 166 1.84 -10.20 -22.25
C ASN A 166 2.59 -9.23 -23.17
N GLY A 167 3.92 -9.43 -23.40
CA GLY A 167 4.71 -8.61 -24.31
C GLY A 167 5.08 -7.23 -23.78
N ASN A 168 4.85 -6.95 -22.48
CA ASN A 168 5.16 -5.64 -21.89
C ASN A 168 6.64 -5.48 -21.49
N ILE A 169 7.45 -6.53 -21.60
CA ILE A 169 8.90 -6.54 -21.34
C ILE A 169 9.68 -6.90 -22.64
N SER A 170 9.01 -7.00 -23.78
CA SER A 170 9.63 -7.38 -25.03
C SER A 170 10.51 -6.26 -25.59
N ASP A 171 11.67 -6.68 -26.13
CA ASP A 171 12.62 -5.94 -26.97
C ASP A 171 13.01 -4.53 -26.49
N MET A 172 13.82 -4.50 -25.41
CA MET A 172 14.59 -3.30 -25.04
C MET A 172 15.55 -2.82 -26.14
N THR A 173 15.64 -3.52 -27.27
CA THR A 173 16.59 -3.25 -28.38
C THR A 173 15.99 -2.43 -29.52
N GLU A 174 14.67 -2.39 -29.67
CA GLU A 174 14.07 -1.49 -30.65
C GLU A 174 14.07 -0.05 -30.14
N ASN A 175 14.76 0.81 -30.92
CA ASN A 175 14.78 2.26 -30.74
C ASN A 175 13.41 2.88 -31.08
N VAL A 176 12.36 2.48 -30.35
CA VAL A 176 11.03 3.06 -30.48
C VAL A 176 11.03 4.40 -29.78
N LYS A 177 11.36 5.44 -30.55
CA LYS A 177 11.48 6.82 -30.04
C LYS A 177 10.16 7.47 -29.61
N CYS A 178 9.01 6.83 -29.88
CA CYS A 178 7.67 7.35 -29.56
C CYS A 178 6.74 6.20 -29.12
N ALA A 179 7.06 5.50 -28.03
CA ALA A 179 6.16 4.49 -27.50
C ALA A 179 5.27 5.11 -26.41
N GLU A 180 3.97 5.01 -26.58
CA GLU A 180 3.04 5.22 -25.49
C GLU A 180 3.29 4.17 -24.40
N CYS A 181 3.43 4.59 -23.13
CA CYS A 181 3.62 3.67 -22.02
C CYS A 181 2.27 3.01 -21.65
N ILE A 182 1.78 2.16 -22.55
CA ILE A 182 0.51 1.44 -22.39
C ILE A 182 0.78 -0.01 -22.03
N ILE A 183 0.16 -0.50 -20.97
CA ILE A 183 0.20 -1.90 -20.58
C ILE A 183 -0.97 -2.63 -21.23
N THR A 184 -0.68 -3.74 -21.90
CA THR A 184 -1.68 -4.65 -22.44
C THR A 184 -1.65 -5.96 -21.67
N ILE A 185 -2.77 -6.38 -21.14
CA ILE A 185 -2.92 -7.68 -20.47
C ILE A 185 -4.03 -8.44 -21.18
N ASN A 186 -3.75 -9.69 -21.56
CA ASN A 186 -4.74 -10.53 -22.20
C ASN A 186 -5.83 -11.00 -21.19
N LYS A 187 -6.97 -11.44 -21.71
CA LYS A 187 -8.13 -11.83 -20.89
C LYS A 187 -7.83 -12.90 -19.85
N ILE A 188 -7.02 -13.90 -20.19
CA ILE A 188 -6.68 -15.00 -19.29
C ILE A 188 -5.88 -14.48 -18.11
N TRP A 189 -4.83 -13.70 -18.35
CA TRP A 189 -4.02 -13.10 -17.30
C TRP A 189 -4.79 -12.08 -16.46
N THR A 190 -5.71 -11.32 -17.07
CA THR A 190 -6.59 -10.41 -16.32
C THR A 190 -7.48 -11.17 -15.34
N ILE A 191 -8.05 -12.31 -15.73
CA ILE A 191 -8.84 -13.16 -14.83
C ILE A 191 -7.97 -13.75 -13.73
N PHE A 192 -6.78 -14.25 -14.06
CA PHE A 192 -5.83 -14.76 -13.07
C PHE A 192 -5.44 -13.70 -12.04
N ASP A 193 -5.05 -12.50 -12.51
CA ASP A 193 -4.67 -11.40 -11.64
C ASP A 193 -5.85 -10.96 -10.76
N PHE A 194 -7.03 -10.84 -11.33
CA PHE A 194 -8.25 -10.50 -10.58
C PHE A 194 -8.55 -11.52 -9.47
N ILE A 195 -8.37 -12.81 -9.71
CA ILE A 195 -8.59 -13.84 -8.69
C ILE A 195 -7.47 -13.84 -7.66
N ILE A 196 -6.20 -13.94 -8.09
CA ILE A 196 -5.06 -14.15 -7.20
C ILE A 196 -4.71 -12.88 -6.41
N VAL A 197 -4.67 -11.71 -7.06
CA VAL A 197 -4.18 -10.49 -6.43
C VAL A 197 -5.31 -9.68 -5.79
N PHE A 198 -6.57 -9.85 -6.22
CA PHE A 198 -7.69 -9.12 -5.67
C PHE A 198 -8.64 -10.00 -4.85
N ILE A 199 -9.31 -11.00 -5.45
CA ILE A 199 -10.37 -11.75 -4.78
C ILE A 199 -9.82 -12.51 -3.57
N VAL A 200 -8.76 -13.30 -3.73
CA VAL A 200 -8.21 -14.15 -2.65
C VAL A 200 -7.74 -13.32 -1.46
N PRO A 201 -6.92 -12.27 -1.60
CA PRO A 201 -6.53 -11.42 -0.47
C PRO A 201 -7.71 -10.67 0.16
N CYS A 202 -8.61 -10.09 -0.65
CA CYS A 202 -9.78 -9.37 -0.13
C CYS A 202 -10.70 -10.28 0.70
N MET A 203 -10.99 -11.48 0.21
CA MET A 203 -11.78 -12.45 0.97
C MET A 203 -11.07 -12.86 2.26
N THR A 204 -9.76 -13.08 2.22
CA THR A 204 -8.95 -13.35 3.42
C THR A 204 -9.06 -12.22 4.42
N ILE A 205 -8.87 -10.98 3.98
CA ILE A 205 -8.98 -9.78 4.81
C ILE A 205 -10.38 -9.71 5.46
N ILE A 206 -11.43 -9.79 4.67
CA ILE A 206 -12.83 -9.67 5.14
C ILE A 206 -13.14 -10.78 6.17
N ILE A 207 -12.84 -12.05 5.84
CA ILE A 207 -13.10 -13.19 6.73
C ILE A 207 -12.33 -13.05 8.05
N MET A 208 -11.04 -12.70 8.01
CA MET A 208 -10.23 -12.54 9.21
C MET A 208 -10.73 -11.39 10.08
N TYR A 209 -11.11 -10.26 9.47
CA TYR A 209 -11.66 -9.13 10.23
C TYR A 209 -13.03 -9.41 10.84
N LEU A 210 -13.92 -10.10 10.15
CA LEU A 210 -15.19 -10.54 10.72
C LEU A 210 -14.95 -11.43 11.96
N LYS A 211 -13.98 -12.35 11.88
CA LYS A 211 -13.59 -13.19 13.03
C LYS A 211 -12.98 -12.37 14.17
N VAL A 212 -12.06 -11.45 13.88
CA VAL A 212 -11.46 -10.53 14.86
C VAL A 212 -12.54 -9.71 15.56
N PHE A 213 -13.49 -9.16 14.81
CA PHE A 213 -14.59 -8.37 15.34
C PHE A 213 -15.53 -9.23 16.25
N ALA A 214 -15.86 -10.46 15.83
CA ALA A 214 -16.67 -11.38 16.61
C ALA A 214 -15.98 -11.76 17.94
N ILE A 215 -14.66 -12.03 17.93
CA ILE A 215 -13.87 -12.31 19.13
C ILE A 215 -13.86 -11.09 20.06
N ALA A 216 -13.55 -9.92 19.53
CA ALA A 216 -13.51 -8.67 20.30
C ALA A 216 -14.88 -8.35 20.95
N ARG A 217 -15.99 -8.58 20.21
CA ARG A 217 -17.35 -8.41 20.74
C ARG A 217 -17.67 -9.43 21.86
N ARG A 218 -17.27 -10.71 21.67
CA ARG A 218 -17.46 -11.76 22.67
C ARG A 218 -16.71 -11.45 23.98
N HIS A 219 -15.47 -10.96 23.87
CA HIS A 219 -14.68 -10.53 25.03
C HIS A 219 -15.34 -9.33 25.74
N ALA A 220 -15.81 -8.33 24.98
CA ALA A 220 -16.50 -7.17 25.54
C ALA A 220 -17.77 -7.57 26.32
N ASN A 221 -18.58 -8.49 25.78
CA ASN A 221 -19.79 -8.98 26.44
C ASN A 221 -19.48 -9.74 27.74
N LYS A 222 -18.45 -10.61 27.71
CA LYS A 222 -18.02 -11.33 28.94
C LYS A 222 -17.62 -10.36 30.09
N ILE A 223 -16.96 -9.25 29.74
CA ILE A 223 -16.56 -8.24 30.73
C ILE A 223 -17.78 -7.50 31.28
N ASN A 224 -18.71 -7.11 30.40
CA ASN A 224 -19.92 -6.42 30.85
C ASN A 224 -20.75 -7.30 31.80
N CYS A 225 -20.86 -8.62 31.53
CA CYS A 225 -21.52 -9.55 32.44
C CYS A 225 -20.77 -9.69 33.78
N ALA A 226 -19.41 -9.82 33.73
CA ALA A 226 -18.61 -9.91 34.95
C ALA A 226 -18.63 -8.61 35.79
N ARG A 227 -18.77 -7.45 35.12
CA ARG A 227 -18.86 -6.13 35.75
C ARG A 227 -20.21 -5.93 36.46
N GLN A 228 -21.29 -6.53 35.96
CA GLN A 228 -22.59 -6.52 36.61
C GLN A 228 -22.62 -7.42 37.85
N GLN A 229 -21.79 -8.47 37.92
CA GLN A 229 -21.74 -9.40 39.05
C GLN A 229 -20.74 -9.01 40.16
N HIS A 230 -19.69 -8.20 39.87
CA HIS A 230 -18.66 -7.84 40.86
C HIS A 230 -18.33 -6.34 40.84
N SER A 231 -18.88 -5.61 41.78
CA SER A 231 -18.71 -4.15 41.96
C SER A 231 -17.36 -3.71 42.54
N LYS A 232 -16.38 -4.54 42.79
CA LYS A 232 -15.07 -4.10 43.35
C LYS A 232 -13.95 -5.03 42.95
N GLY A 233 -12.99 -4.55 42.17
CA GLY A 233 -11.65 -5.15 42.17
C GLY A 233 -10.90 -5.40 40.89
N THR A 234 -11.22 -4.79 39.70
CA THR A 234 -10.49 -5.16 38.45
C THR A 234 -10.11 -3.98 37.56
N LYS A 235 -9.42 -2.96 38.12
CA LYS A 235 -8.95 -1.82 37.29
C LYS A 235 -7.83 -2.20 36.28
N LEU A 236 -6.92 -3.10 36.61
CA LEU A 236 -5.77 -3.43 35.75
C LEU A 236 -6.15 -4.25 34.51
N LYS A 237 -7.05 -5.24 34.66
CA LYS A 237 -7.47 -6.10 33.53
C LYS A 237 -8.31 -5.36 32.49
N ASN A 238 -9.00 -4.30 32.90
CA ASN A 238 -9.83 -3.45 32.05
C ASN A 238 -8.98 -2.55 31.11
N PHE A 239 -7.78 -2.16 31.53
CA PHE A 239 -6.90 -1.26 30.72
C PHE A 239 -6.28 -1.99 29.52
N SER A 240 -5.80 -3.22 29.69
CA SER A 240 -5.26 -4.05 28.61
C SER A 240 -6.29 -4.30 27.52
N MET A 241 -7.51 -4.65 27.89
CA MET A 241 -8.55 -5.02 26.92
C MET A 241 -9.18 -3.82 26.19
N ALA A 242 -9.23 -2.64 26.83
CA ALA A 242 -9.62 -1.40 26.15
C ALA A 242 -8.60 -1.00 25.09
N SER A 243 -7.31 -1.23 25.34
CA SER A 243 -6.22 -1.01 24.40
C SER A 243 -6.32 -1.94 23.18
N GLU A 244 -6.56 -3.24 23.38
CA GLU A 244 -6.72 -4.22 22.29
C GLU A 244 -7.95 -3.93 21.42
N ARG A 245 -9.08 -3.53 22.04
CA ARG A 245 -10.28 -3.12 21.30
C ARG A 245 -10.03 -1.87 20.45
N LYS A 246 -9.27 -0.90 20.99
CA LYS A 246 -8.89 0.30 20.26
C LYS A 246 -8.00 -0.05 19.08
N ALA A 247 -7.01 -0.93 19.27
CA ALA A 247 -6.13 -1.41 18.20
C ALA A 247 -6.92 -2.13 17.08
N ALA A 248 -7.85 -3.03 17.47
CA ALA A 248 -8.71 -3.73 16.50
C ALA A 248 -9.60 -2.76 15.69
N LYS A 249 -10.15 -1.72 16.33
CA LYS A 249 -10.94 -0.68 15.64
C LYS A 249 -10.10 0.11 14.65
N THR A 250 -8.91 0.53 15.06
CA THR A 250 -7.97 1.28 14.19
C THR A 250 -7.60 0.49 12.97
N LEU A 251 -7.28 -0.78 13.17
CA LEU A 251 -6.92 -1.67 12.09
C LEU A 251 -8.11 -1.95 11.15
N GLY A 252 -9.33 -2.00 11.69
CA GLY A 252 -10.56 -2.08 10.89
C GLY A 252 -10.76 -0.86 9.98
N ILE A 253 -10.42 0.35 10.45
CA ILE A 253 -10.45 1.57 9.64
C ILE A 253 -9.43 1.47 8.50
N LEU A 254 -8.20 1.04 8.80
CA LEU A 254 -7.15 0.85 7.80
C LEU A 254 -7.61 -0.09 6.68
N VAL A 255 -8.20 -1.21 7.04
CA VAL A 255 -8.71 -2.18 6.07
C VAL A 255 -9.89 -1.63 5.26
N ALA A 256 -10.83 -0.92 5.89
CA ALA A 256 -11.95 -0.33 5.17
C ALA A 256 -11.47 0.68 4.13
N VAL A 257 -10.53 1.55 4.50
CA VAL A 257 -9.93 2.53 3.58
C VAL A 257 -9.16 1.81 2.45
N PHE A 258 -8.39 0.78 2.79
CA PHE A 258 -7.66 -0.03 1.82
C PHE A 258 -8.61 -0.64 0.77
N LEU A 259 -9.69 -1.28 1.19
CA LEU A 259 -10.67 -1.87 0.27
C LEU A 259 -11.37 -0.81 -0.57
N LEU A 260 -11.73 0.35 0.00
CA LEU A 260 -12.34 1.46 -0.74
C LEU A 260 -11.42 2.02 -1.84
N CYS A 261 -10.11 2.04 -1.61
CA CYS A 261 -9.15 2.47 -2.62
C CYS A 261 -8.91 1.40 -3.70
N LEU A 262 -8.97 0.12 -3.33
CA LEU A 262 -8.59 -1.00 -4.20
C LEU A 262 -9.74 -1.43 -5.14
N ILE A 263 -10.96 -1.51 -4.63
CA ILE A 263 -12.13 -2.03 -5.37
C ILE A 263 -12.38 -1.30 -6.68
N PRO A 264 -12.39 0.06 -6.74
CA PRO A 264 -12.67 0.78 -7.99
C PRO A 264 -11.69 0.45 -9.11
N PHE A 265 -10.41 0.30 -8.77
CA PHE A 265 -9.38 -0.04 -9.74
C PHE A 265 -9.60 -1.44 -10.32
N TYR A 266 -9.73 -2.46 -9.46
CA TYR A 266 -9.86 -3.84 -9.95
C TYR A 266 -11.14 -4.06 -10.76
N ILE A 267 -12.25 -3.39 -10.40
CA ILE A 267 -13.48 -3.40 -11.20
C ILE A 267 -13.24 -2.75 -12.56
N SER A 268 -12.62 -1.57 -12.60
CA SER A 268 -12.38 -0.85 -13.86
C SER A 268 -11.38 -1.60 -14.74
N ALA A 269 -10.31 -2.15 -14.17
CA ALA A 269 -9.30 -2.94 -14.88
C ALA A 269 -9.90 -4.25 -15.45
N PHE A 270 -10.81 -4.87 -14.74
CA PHE A 270 -11.54 -6.04 -15.25
C PHE A 270 -12.49 -5.66 -16.38
N LEU A 271 -13.25 -4.58 -16.23
CA LEU A 271 -14.26 -4.15 -17.21
C LEU A 271 -13.64 -3.64 -18.52
N ILE A 272 -12.45 -3.00 -18.48
CA ILE A 272 -11.81 -2.46 -19.70
C ILE A 272 -11.55 -3.53 -20.74
N VAL A 273 -11.26 -4.78 -20.31
CA VAL A 273 -10.99 -5.92 -21.20
C VAL A 273 -12.23 -6.28 -22.03
N TYR A 274 -13.43 -5.95 -21.54
CA TYR A 274 -14.69 -6.22 -22.22
C TYR A 274 -15.25 -5.00 -22.95
N ILE A 275 -15.06 -3.79 -22.44
CA ILE A 275 -15.71 -2.57 -22.94
C ILE A 275 -14.97 -1.95 -24.13
N ARG A 276 -13.64 -2.10 -24.23
CA ARG A 276 -12.76 -1.64 -25.36
C ARG A 276 -13.07 -0.21 -25.86
N LYS A 277 -13.42 0.72 -24.95
CA LYS A 277 -13.64 2.14 -25.32
C LYS A 277 -12.44 2.97 -24.87
N PRO A 278 -12.00 3.97 -25.65
CA PRO A 278 -10.88 4.86 -25.24
C PRO A 278 -11.14 5.54 -23.89
N SER A 279 -12.37 5.88 -23.56
CA SER A 279 -12.75 6.45 -22.27
C SER A 279 -12.51 5.52 -21.09
N ALA A 280 -12.49 4.20 -21.29
CA ALA A 280 -12.26 3.23 -20.23
C ALA A 280 -10.80 3.28 -19.74
N TYR A 281 -9.84 3.62 -20.59
CA TYR A 281 -8.44 3.83 -20.20
C TYR A 281 -8.30 4.96 -19.17
N LEU A 282 -8.96 6.09 -19.40
CA LEU A 282 -8.97 7.21 -18.44
C LEU A 282 -9.58 6.83 -17.09
N VAL A 283 -10.60 5.97 -17.09
CA VAL A 283 -11.18 5.46 -15.85
C VAL A 283 -10.17 4.61 -15.08
N VAL A 284 -9.46 3.71 -15.76
CA VAL A 284 -8.40 2.90 -15.11
C VAL A 284 -7.29 3.79 -14.59
N LEU A 285 -6.82 4.76 -15.35
CA LEU A 285 -5.77 5.69 -14.93
C LEU A 285 -6.17 6.49 -13.68
N ASN A 286 -7.41 7.00 -13.63
CA ASN A 286 -7.91 7.72 -12.47
C ASN A 286 -8.11 6.81 -11.25
N THR A 287 -8.60 5.58 -11.45
CA THR A 287 -8.79 4.62 -10.34
C THR A 287 -7.44 4.08 -9.82
N THR A 288 -6.41 4.02 -10.65
CA THR A 288 -5.04 3.73 -10.23
C THR A 288 -4.52 4.78 -9.24
N THR A 289 -4.90 6.04 -9.40
CA THR A 289 -4.59 7.09 -8.42
C THR A 289 -5.09 6.74 -7.01
N LEU A 290 -6.28 6.11 -6.88
CA LEU A 290 -6.81 5.71 -5.58
C LEU A 290 -5.92 4.66 -4.89
N ILE A 291 -5.35 3.71 -5.67
CA ILE A 291 -4.40 2.74 -5.11
C ILE A 291 -3.18 3.44 -4.53
N TYR A 292 -2.61 4.40 -5.24
CA TYR A 292 -1.43 5.10 -4.77
C TYR A 292 -1.73 6.03 -3.60
N LEU A 293 -2.92 6.65 -3.57
CA LEU A 293 -3.39 7.43 -2.41
C LEU A 293 -3.51 6.56 -1.15
N ASN A 294 -3.78 5.26 -1.29
CA ASN A 294 -3.76 4.34 -0.15
C ASN A 294 -2.40 4.36 0.57
N SER A 295 -1.29 4.39 -0.18
CA SER A 295 0.06 4.49 0.39
C SER A 295 0.32 5.81 1.14
N THR A 296 -0.39 6.89 0.77
CA THR A 296 -0.37 8.19 1.48
C THR A 296 -1.18 8.13 2.78
N ILE A 297 -2.29 7.41 2.78
CA ILE A 297 -3.22 7.37 3.92
C ILE A 297 -2.66 6.53 5.09
N ASN A 298 -1.86 5.49 4.81
CA ASN A 298 -1.31 4.59 5.82
C ASN A 298 -0.55 5.32 6.94
N PRO A 299 0.46 6.15 6.69
CA PRO A 299 1.15 6.89 7.75
C PRO A 299 0.26 7.89 8.47
N ILE A 300 -0.76 8.45 7.82
CA ILE A 300 -1.74 9.34 8.46
C ILE A 300 -2.56 8.57 9.48
N ILE A 301 -3.05 7.38 9.12
CA ILE A 301 -3.76 6.49 10.06
C ILE A 301 -2.85 6.13 11.25
N TYR A 302 -1.57 5.84 11.02
CA TYR A 302 -0.64 5.53 12.10
C TYR A 302 -0.43 6.74 13.02
N ALA A 303 -0.29 7.94 12.47
CA ALA A 303 -0.15 9.18 13.24
C ALA A 303 -1.37 9.49 14.10
N LEU A 304 -2.58 9.19 13.62
CA LEU A 304 -3.81 9.45 14.35
C LEU A 304 -4.10 8.41 15.45
N PHE A 305 -3.74 7.15 15.23
CA PHE A 305 -4.25 6.06 16.04
C PHE A 305 -3.21 5.26 16.82
N TYR A 306 -1.93 5.31 16.45
CA TYR A 306 -0.86 4.55 17.11
C TYR A 306 -0.02 5.42 18.04
N PRO A 307 -0.17 5.29 19.39
CA PRO A 307 0.58 6.11 20.34
C PRO A 307 2.10 5.98 20.20
N TRP A 308 2.60 4.78 19.89
CA TRP A 308 4.02 4.56 19.68
C TRP A 308 4.56 5.38 18.49
N PHE A 309 3.77 5.49 17.42
CA PHE A 309 4.19 6.26 16.26
C PHE A 309 4.20 7.78 16.55
N GLN A 310 3.18 8.28 17.25
CA GLN A 310 3.11 9.68 17.70
C GLN A 310 4.35 10.05 18.55
N LYS A 311 4.75 9.16 19.48
CA LYS A 311 5.92 9.37 20.31
C LYS A 311 7.22 9.28 19.54
N SER A 312 7.33 8.31 18.63
CA SER A 312 8.49 8.16 17.75
C SER A 312 8.70 9.38 16.85
N ILE A 313 7.64 9.91 16.22
CA ILE A 313 7.70 11.15 15.43
C ILE A 313 8.23 12.30 16.28
N LYS A 314 7.73 12.49 17.50
CA LYS A 314 8.20 13.56 18.41
C LYS A 314 9.69 13.42 18.70
N LEU A 315 10.17 12.20 18.97
CA LEU A 315 11.59 11.96 19.24
C LEU A 315 12.46 12.17 17.98
N ILE A 316 11.98 11.82 16.80
CA ILE A 316 12.69 12.02 15.55
C ILE A 316 12.77 13.51 15.22
N LEU A 317 11.65 14.24 15.25
CA LEU A 317 11.59 15.66 14.92
C LEU A 317 12.36 16.55 15.91
N THR A 318 12.48 16.10 17.18
CA THR A 318 13.30 16.79 18.20
C THR A 318 14.76 16.35 18.21
N LEU A 319 15.21 15.54 17.23
CA LEU A 319 16.56 14.99 17.10
C LEU A 319 17.03 14.19 18.31
N ARG A 320 16.14 13.84 19.23
CA ARG A 320 16.45 12.98 20.39
C ARG A 320 16.75 11.54 20.01
N ILE A 321 16.45 11.15 18.78
CA ILE A 321 16.85 9.86 18.22
C ILE A 321 18.38 9.70 18.11
N CYS A 322 19.11 10.79 18.00
CA CYS A 322 20.58 10.79 17.88
C CYS A 322 21.30 10.67 19.23
N THR A 323 20.58 10.61 20.37
CA THR A 323 21.20 10.49 21.69
C THR A 323 21.64 9.05 21.96
N SER A 324 22.73 8.88 22.71
CA SER A 324 23.19 7.59 23.22
C SER A 324 22.04 6.90 23.97
N GLN A 325 21.75 5.64 23.66
CA GLN A 325 20.65 4.83 24.22
C GLN A 325 19.22 5.18 23.74
N SER A 326 19.04 6.06 22.76
CA SER A 326 17.71 6.40 22.23
C SER A 326 16.92 5.18 21.72
N SER A 327 17.58 4.14 21.19
CA SER A 327 16.96 2.90 20.73
C SER A 327 16.29 2.08 21.85
N LEU A 328 16.63 2.33 23.11
CA LEU A 328 16.07 1.67 24.30
C LEU A 328 14.96 2.51 24.97
N MET A 329 14.70 3.74 24.49
CA MET A 329 13.63 4.58 25.02
C MET A 329 12.27 3.92 24.89
N ASN A 330 11.47 4.00 25.96
CA ASN A 330 10.15 3.40 25.95
C ASN A 330 9.16 4.24 25.14
N VAL A 331 8.80 3.77 23.95
CA VAL A 331 7.82 4.42 23.05
C VAL A 331 6.40 3.85 23.20
N LEU A 332 6.22 2.77 23.98
CA LEU A 332 4.91 2.10 24.12
C LEU A 332 4.06 2.71 25.24
N VAL A 333 4.68 3.33 26.25
CA VAL A 333 3.98 3.93 27.39
C VAL A 333 3.58 5.36 27.04
N LYS A 334 2.31 5.70 27.22
CA LYS A 334 1.82 7.07 27.14
C LYS A 334 2.36 7.84 28.34
N GLU A 335 3.04 8.96 28.13
CA GLU A 335 3.31 9.92 29.19
C GLU A 335 1.95 10.42 29.69
N THR A 336 1.65 10.20 30.97
CA THR A 336 0.47 10.70 31.68
C THR A 336 0.59 12.21 31.88
#